data_108ff9d324cf532a101530c46aa87c2b
#
_entry.id   108ff9d324cf532a101530c46aa87c2b
#
_cell.length_a   1.000
_cell.length_b   1.000
_cell.length_c   1.000
_cell.angle_alpha   90.00
_cell.angle_beta   90.00
_cell.angle_gamma   90.00
#
_symmetry.space_group_name_H-M   'P 1'
#
loop_
_entity.id
_entity.type
_entity.pdbx_description
1 polymer ?
#
loop_
_entity_poly.entity_id
_entity_poly.type
_entity_poly.pdbx_seq_one_letter_code
_entity_poly.pdbx_strand_id
1 'polypeptide(L)'
;MKKLHGLIQSLSQGEKRYVKIRLKGNKSSSLLNTYFDFIGKQKKYSFEEVQSFVGQTTKLTQSNLSLLYEVVLKHLRGHYSLRDMEYGLRGDLSGVKILKDKGFYNEAKNQCRKLIQKAEFKEEFEVAKSAYKEYWNLYLLNGDLNDKISETIQSQLNSICEKEKEILELEELYRTVTSLYYNYFFKKRDNHYKKLIKQVTKVLDEPLLLSDKSRHICYEIRSIEAVVNNDLESHHSFRKKQLKHLLKSPVFESENLLILMVLANTFSYLKSNGFVNELAAYLNFMEDYFQSYLETASDSVFTEKYWDIYFRNHCFIQTWLPNENTLIELQNSFEKIISKGFLSNKLIIGRIYLSLVELQITTENYKNAGPLLTVFFDLTKKEKYSKHYMEGDLLFLINSYLQDKIDTFDNALQSFSRKVRRNDIELDADQKVLHELLNDMYKDSVRDTLYYLDKISNKQTYKLFIHKLVNPNSFSAIRREHFPINDFDFLSKKDEFLCFL
;
A
#
# COMPACT_ATOMS: atom_id res chain seq x y z
N MET A 1 -18.51 23.11 -2.43
CA MET A 1 -19.19 22.63 -3.65
C MET A 1 -18.28 21.69 -4.48
N LYS A 2 -17.04 22.07 -4.83
CA LYS A 2 -16.06 21.15 -5.47
C LYS A 2 -15.84 19.85 -4.69
N LYS A 3 -15.92 19.89 -3.35
CA LYS A 3 -15.81 18.71 -2.47
C LYS A 3 -16.92 17.68 -2.72
N LEU A 4 -18.16 18.13 -2.92
CA LEU A 4 -19.30 17.23 -3.21
C LEU A 4 -19.12 16.53 -4.56
N HIS A 5 -18.71 17.26 -5.61
CA HIS A 5 -18.43 16.67 -6.92
C HIS A 5 -17.30 15.62 -6.81
N GLY A 6 -16.18 15.99 -6.14
CA GLY A 6 -15.07 15.05 -5.90
C GLY A 6 -15.52 13.80 -5.16
N LEU A 7 -16.34 13.94 -4.11
CA LEU A 7 -16.91 12.82 -3.37
C LEU A 7 -17.77 11.93 -4.28
N ILE A 8 -18.71 12.49 -5.05
CA ILE A 8 -19.60 11.72 -5.94
C ILE A 8 -18.81 11.00 -7.05
N GLN A 9 -17.76 11.63 -7.58
CA GLN A 9 -16.92 11.00 -8.60
C GLN A 9 -16.10 9.84 -8.04
N SER A 10 -15.64 9.92 -6.79
CA SER A 10 -14.87 8.86 -6.13
C SER A 10 -15.70 7.63 -5.74
N LEU A 11 -17.05 7.72 -5.76
CA LEU A 11 -17.89 6.61 -5.38
C LEU A 11 -17.85 5.47 -6.41
N SER A 12 -17.70 4.25 -5.93
CA SER A 12 -17.91 3.02 -6.71
C SER A 12 -19.35 2.90 -7.21
N GLN A 13 -19.59 2.02 -8.19
CA GLN A 13 -20.94 1.75 -8.70
C GLN A 13 -21.88 1.23 -7.61
N GLY A 14 -21.39 0.39 -6.69
CA GLY A 14 -22.15 -0.13 -5.56
C GLY A 14 -22.58 0.97 -4.60
N GLU A 15 -21.66 1.88 -4.25
CA GLU A 15 -21.95 3.02 -3.37
C GLU A 15 -22.94 3.99 -4.01
N LYS A 16 -22.73 4.32 -5.29
CA LYS A 16 -23.67 5.15 -6.06
C LYS A 16 -25.08 4.55 -6.05
N ARG A 17 -25.19 3.23 -6.27
CA ARG A 17 -26.46 2.52 -6.23
C ARG A 17 -27.10 2.57 -4.84
N TYR A 18 -26.31 2.31 -3.79
CA TYR A 18 -26.80 2.36 -2.40
C TYR A 18 -27.33 3.74 -2.02
N VAL A 19 -26.54 4.80 -2.29
CA VAL A 19 -26.96 6.19 -2.02
C VAL A 19 -28.23 6.55 -2.79
N LYS A 20 -28.33 6.20 -4.07
CA LYS A 20 -29.52 6.46 -4.90
C LYS A 20 -30.78 5.78 -4.36
N ILE A 21 -30.70 4.53 -3.93
CA ILE A 21 -31.85 3.80 -3.36
C ILE A 21 -32.34 4.54 -2.11
N ARG A 22 -31.43 4.98 -1.23
CA ARG A 22 -31.77 5.70 0.00
C ARG A 22 -32.29 7.12 -0.26
N LEU A 23 -31.80 7.80 -1.28
CA LEU A 23 -32.32 9.10 -1.70
C LEU A 23 -33.74 8.99 -2.30
N LYS A 24 -34.11 7.87 -2.94
CA LYS A 24 -35.46 7.67 -3.51
C LYS A 24 -36.53 7.39 -2.46
N GLY A 25 -36.20 6.94 -1.26
CA GLY A 25 -37.13 6.50 -0.23
C GLY A 25 -37.92 7.63 0.47
N ASN A 26 -37.60 8.92 0.27
CA ASN A 26 -38.24 10.05 0.92
C ASN A 26 -38.79 11.06 -0.10
N LYS A 27 -40.05 11.49 0.05
CA LYS A 27 -40.72 12.47 -0.86
C LYS A 27 -39.92 13.81 -1.00
N SER A 28 -39.22 14.26 0.04
CA SER A 28 -38.40 15.46 0.05
C SER A 28 -37.04 15.28 -0.64
N SER A 29 -36.63 14.06 -0.96
CA SER A 29 -35.31 13.75 -1.51
C SER A 29 -35.28 13.56 -3.02
N SER A 30 -36.41 13.71 -3.74
CA SER A 30 -36.42 13.63 -5.21
C SER A 30 -35.49 14.69 -5.83
N LEU A 31 -35.51 15.90 -5.28
CA LEU A 31 -34.63 16.98 -5.70
C LEU A 31 -33.13 16.68 -5.42
N LEU A 32 -32.81 16.15 -4.24
CA LEU A 32 -31.44 15.75 -3.90
C LEU A 32 -30.93 14.64 -4.80
N ASN A 33 -31.78 13.68 -5.17
CA ASN A 33 -31.43 12.63 -6.12
C ASN A 33 -31.15 13.22 -7.51
N THR A 34 -31.93 14.22 -7.94
CA THR A 34 -31.71 14.94 -9.19
C THR A 34 -30.34 15.64 -9.19
N TYR A 35 -30.00 16.34 -8.12
CA TYR A 35 -28.67 16.93 -7.95
C TYR A 35 -27.54 15.88 -7.97
N PHE A 36 -27.73 14.76 -7.26
CA PHE A 36 -26.75 13.69 -7.21
C PHE A 36 -26.47 13.11 -8.61
N ASP A 37 -27.51 12.84 -9.39
CA ASP A 37 -27.40 12.30 -10.74
C ASP A 37 -26.77 13.29 -11.73
N PHE A 38 -27.15 14.57 -11.63
CA PHE A 38 -26.60 15.61 -12.51
C PHE A 38 -25.11 15.84 -12.24
N ILE A 39 -24.73 16.02 -10.96
CA ILE A 39 -23.34 16.24 -10.55
C ILE A 39 -22.48 15.01 -10.88
N GLY A 40 -23.02 13.80 -10.71
CA GLY A 40 -22.33 12.56 -11.05
C GLY A 40 -22.00 12.38 -12.53
N LYS A 41 -22.69 13.08 -13.43
CA LYS A 41 -22.45 13.08 -14.87
C LYS A 41 -21.46 14.16 -15.33
N GLN A 42 -21.22 15.19 -14.53
CA GLN A 42 -20.28 16.27 -14.89
C GLN A 42 -18.84 15.76 -14.89
N LYS A 43 -18.13 15.93 -16.01
CA LYS A 43 -16.68 15.66 -16.08
C LYS A 43 -15.85 16.69 -15.29
N LYS A 44 -16.29 17.94 -15.29
CA LYS A 44 -15.71 19.07 -14.54
C LYS A 44 -16.86 19.81 -13.86
N TYR A 45 -16.69 20.10 -12.56
CA TYR A 45 -17.72 20.77 -11.79
C TYR A 45 -17.97 22.20 -12.27
N SER A 46 -19.21 22.52 -12.60
CA SER A 46 -19.71 23.87 -12.86
C SER A 46 -20.95 24.12 -11.99
N PHE A 47 -20.86 25.16 -11.15
CA PHE A 47 -21.98 25.56 -10.29
C PHE A 47 -23.10 26.18 -11.11
N GLU A 48 -22.75 26.98 -12.12
CA GLU A 48 -23.69 27.66 -13.03
C GLU A 48 -24.57 26.64 -13.78
N GLU A 49 -23.97 25.54 -14.27
CA GLU A 49 -24.70 24.45 -14.91
C GLU A 49 -25.66 23.76 -13.94
N VAL A 50 -25.23 23.50 -12.67
CA VAL A 50 -26.09 22.89 -11.66
C VAL A 50 -27.26 23.81 -11.33
N GLN A 51 -27.02 25.09 -11.17
CA GLN A 51 -28.05 26.09 -10.89
C GLN A 51 -29.05 26.23 -12.03
N SER A 52 -28.57 26.33 -13.26
CA SER A 52 -29.40 26.40 -14.47
C SER A 52 -30.24 25.14 -14.65
N PHE A 53 -29.67 23.97 -14.45
CA PHE A 53 -30.38 22.69 -14.59
C PHE A 53 -31.57 22.56 -13.64
N VAL A 54 -31.46 23.08 -12.41
CA VAL A 54 -32.53 22.95 -11.41
C VAL A 54 -33.46 24.18 -11.39
N GLY A 55 -33.07 25.29 -12.01
CA GLY A 55 -33.89 26.52 -12.10
C GLY A 55 -34.11 27.22 -10.74
N GLN A 56 -33.18 27.09 -9.79
CA GLN A 56 -33.30 27.65 -8.44
C GLN A 56 -32.38 28.85 -8.24
N THR A 57 -32.70 29.67 -7.22
CA THR A 57 -31.82 30.78 -6.80
C THR A 57 -30.47 30.26 -6.29
N THR A 58 -29.42 31.07 -6.41
CA THR A 58 -28.06 30.74 -5.96
C THR A 58 -28.03 30.27 -4.49
N LYS A 59 -28.74 31.00 -3.59
CA LYS A 59 -28.79 30.68 -2.14
C LYS A 59 -29.45 29.32 -1.88
N LEU A 60 -30.57 29.02 -2.58
CA LEU A 60 -31.29 27.78 -2.42
C LEU A 60 -30.50 26.60 -2.98
N THR A 61 -29.83 26.78 -4.12
CA THR A 61 -28.96 25.77 -4.73
C THR A 61 -27.79 25.45 -3.81
N GLN A 62 -27.13 26.42 -3.21
CA GLN A 62 -26.03 26.23 -2.27
C GLN A 62 -26.48 25.46 -1.02
N SER A 63 -27.65 25.80 -0.45
CA SER A 63 -28.22 25.10 0.71
C SER A 63 -28.52 23.63 0.39
N ASN A 64 -29.13 23.37 -0.76
CA ASN A 64 -29.44 22.00 -1.19
C ASN A 64 -28.20 21.16 -1.48
N LEU A 65 -27.13 21.76 -2.05
CA LEU A 65 -25.87 21.07 -2.26
C LEU A 65 -25.14 20.76 -0.96
N SER A 66 -25.22 21.64 0.06
CA SER A 66 -24.69 21.36 1.39
C SER A 66 -25.47 20.25 2.08
N LEU A 67 -26.79 20.28 1.99
CA LEU A 67 -27.66 19.22 2.50
C LEU A 67 -27.35 17.88 1.80
N LEU A 68 -27.21 17.88 0.47
CA LEU A 68 -26.87 16.68 -0.28
C LEU A 68 -25.51 16.09 0.18
N TYR A 69 -24.50 16.92 0.43
CA TYR A 69 -23.20 16.45 0.93
C TYR A 69 -23.37 15.70 2.26
N GLU A 70 -24.09 16.28 3.23
CA GLU A 70 -24.35 15.64 4.53
C GLU A 70 -25.18 14.36 4.39
N VAL A 71 -26.19 14.35 3.53
CA VAL A 71 -27.03 13.16 3.28
C VAL A 71 -26.23 12.05 2.60
N VAL A 72 -25.37 12.37 1.62
CA VAL A 72 -24.48 11.39 0.98
C VAL A 72 -23.55 10.79 2.02
N LEU A 73 -22.88 11.61 2.84
CA LEU A 73 -22.01 11.12 3.92
C LEU A 73 -22.77 10.24 4.92
N LYS A 74 -23.98 10.64 5.31
CA LYS A 74 -24.83 9.82 6.21
C LYS A 74 -25.13 8.45 5.61
N HIS A 75 -25.49 8.39 4.34
CA HIS A 75 -25.76 7.12 3.66
C HIS A 75 -24.49 6.28 3.45
N LEU A 76 -23.35 6.91 3.17
CA LEU A 76 -22.07 6.20 3.10
C LEU A 76 -21.69 5.61 4.47
N ARG A 77 -21.83 6.36 5.56
CA ARG A 77 -21.64 5.80 6.91
C ARG A 77 -22.51 4.56 7.13
N GLY A 78 -23.80 4.60 6.75
CA GLY A 78 -24.67 3.42 6.82
C GLY A 78 -24.27 2.28 5.89
N HIS A 79 -23.68 2.56 4.75
CA HIS A 79 -23.15 1.54 3.82
C HIS A 79 -21.91 0.87 4.38
N TYR A 80 -20.98 1.66 4.92
CA TYR A 80 -19.73 1.15 5.51
C TYR A 80 -19.98 0.44 6.85
N SER A 81 -20.96 0.88 7.66
CA SER A 81 -21.31 0.17 8.90
C SER A 81 -21.77 -1.28 8.69
N LEU A 82 -22.15 -1.64 7.46
CA LEU A 82 -22.45 -3.02 7.08
C LEU A 82 -21.24 -3.83 6.64
N ARG A 83 -20.11 -3.17 6.34
CA ARG A 83 -18.89 -3.77 5.77
C ARG A 83 -17.68 -3.61 6.68
N ASP A 84 -17.58 -2.51 7.41
CA ASP A 84 -16.52 -2.22 8.36
C ASP A 84 -16.94 -2.71 9.75
N MET A 85 -16.10 -3.54 10.33
CA MET A 85 -16.40 -4.20 11.60
C MET A 85 -16.49 -3.22 12.76
N GLU A 86 -15.64 -2.20 12.80
CA GLU A 86 -15.70 -1.16 13.85
C GLU A 86 -17.01 -0.38 13.79
N TYR A 87 -17.42 0.03 12.60
CA TYR A 87 -18.74 0.67 12.43
C TYR A 87 -19.90 -0.26 12.77
N GLY A 88 -19.78 -1.55 12.44
CA GLY A 88 -20.77 -2.57 12.84
C GLY A 88 -20.88 -2.69 14.35
N LEU A 89 -19.77 -2.82 15.07
CA LEU A 89 -19.73 -2.91 16.54
C LEU A 89 -20.26 -1.64 17.22
N ARG A 90 -19.97 -0.45 16.69
CA ARG A 90 -20.54 0.82 17.18
C ARG A 90 -22.06 0.90 16.93
N GLY A 91 -22.53 0.32 15.82
CA GLY A 91 -23.96 0.15 15.53
C GLY A 91 -24.65 -0.79 16.51
N ASP A 92 -24.03 -1.93 16.83
CA ASP A 92 -24.51 -2.90 17.82
C ASP A 92 -24.59 -2.24 19.22
N LEU A 93 -23.61 -1.42 19.60
CA LEU A 93 -23.62 -0.65 20.85
C LEU A 93 -24.79 0.35 20.89
N SER A 94 -25.09 1.00 19.79
CA SER A 94 -26.24 1.89 19.67
C SER A 94 -27.55 1.11 19.84
N GLY A 95 -27.65 -0.10 19.29
CA GLY A 95 -28.79 -1.02 19.48
C GLY A 95 -29.02 -1.38 20.95
N VAL A 96 -27.93 -1.69 21.68
CA VAL A 96 -27.99 -1.94 23.14
C VAL A 96 -28.55 -0.73 23.88
N LYS A 97 -28.11 0.49 23.56
CA LYS A 97 -28.62 1.72 24.19
C LYS A 97 -30.10 1.95 23.90
N ILE A 98 -30.57 1.74 22.67
CA ILE A 98 -31.96 1.85 22.28
C ILE A 98 -32.84 0.87 23.08
N LEU A 99 -32.41 -0.40 23.19
CA LEU A 99 -33.15 -1.39 23.99
C LEU A 99 -33.21 -1.01 25.46
N LYS A 100 -32.11 -0.51 26.03
CA LYS A 100 -32.09 0.02 27.41
C LYS A 100 -33.10 1.15 27.60
N ASP A 101 -33.07 2.14 26.70
CA ASP A 101 -33.96 3.32 26.79
C ASP A 101 -35.45 2.97 26.60
N LYS A 102 -35.73 1.84 25.93
CA LYS A 102 -37.10 1.28 25.79
C LYS A 102 -37.50 0.34 26.91
N GLY A 103 -36.63 0.11 27.92
CA GLY A 103 -36.91 -0.76 29.06
C GLY A 103 -36.71 -2.26 28.82
N PHE A 104 -36.17 -2.67 27.66
CA PHE A 104 -35.90 -4.08 27.35
C PHE A 104 -34.54 -4.51 27.93
N TYR A 105 -34.37 -4.47 29.25
CA TYR A 105 -33.10 -4.66 29.92
C TYR A 105 -32.48 -6.05 29.72
N ASN A 106 -33.27 -7.11 29.69
CA ASN A 106 -32.77 -8.48 29.50
C ASN A 106 -32.23 -8.70 28.08
N GLU A 107 -32.96 -8.21 27.08
CA GLU A 107 -32.52 -8.24 25.66
C GLU A 107 -31.28 -7.39 25.48
N ALA A 108 -31.23 -6.20 26.07
CA ALA A 108 -30.05 -5.32 26.06
C ALA A 108 -28.81 -6.00 26.69
N LYS A 109 -29.00 -6.67 27.87
CA LYS A 109 -27.91 -7.46 28.49
C LYS A 109 -27.38 -8.56 27.59
N ASN A 110 -28.26 -9.31 26.92
CA ASN A 110 -27.87 -10.39 26.01
C ASN A 110 -27.12 -9.87 24.78
N GLN A 111 -27.59 -8.77 24.17
CA GLN A 111 -26.87 -8.14 23.04
C GLN A 111 -25.53 -7.55 23.49
N CYS A 112 -25.49 -6.89 24.65
CA CYS A 112 -24.29 -6.31 25.20
C CYS A 112 -23.19 -7.38 25.44
N ARG A 113 -23.56 -8.55 26.00
CA ARG A 113 -22.63 -9.68 26.18
C ARG A 113 -22.04 -10.15 24.86
N LYS A 114 -22.87 -10.32 23.81
CA LYS A 114 -22.40 -10.71 22.48
C LYS A 114 -21.49 -9.65 21.87
N LEU A 115 -21.80 -8.37 22.08
CA LEU A 115 -21.00 -7.26 21.61
C LEU A 115 -19.63 -7.24 22.29
N ILE A 116 -19.57 -7.42 23.62
CA ILE A 116 -18.33 -7.52 24.38
C ILE A 116 -17.43 -8.63 23.81
N GLN A 117 -17.97 -9.85 23.66
CA GLN A 117 -17.24 -10.98 23.11
C GLN A 117 -16.66 -10.71 21.72
N LYS A 118 -17.45 -10.09 20.84
CA LYS A 118 -16.99 -9.71 19.49
C LYS A 118 -15.91 -8.64 19.53
N ALA A 119 -16.08 -7.60 20.36
CA ALA A 119 -15.16 -6.49 20.45
C ALA A 119 -13.81 -6.92 21.05
N GLU A 120 -13.82 -7.77 22.08
CA GLU A 120 -12.59 -8.35 22.63
C GLU A 120 -11.87 -9.27 21.64
N PHE A 121 -12.63 -10.13 20.94
CA PHE A 121 -12.08 -11.05 19.94
C PHE A 121 -11.39 -10.31 18.76
N LYS A 122 -11.86 -9.11 18.43
CA LYS A 122 -11.30 -8.24 17.38
C LYS A 122 -10.37 -7.16 17.95
N GLU A 123 -10.13 -7.17 19.24
CA GLU A 123 -9.33 -6.16 19.95
C GLU A 123 -9.78 -4.71 19.70
N GLU A 124 -11.12 -4.52 19.56
CA GLU A 124 -11.74 -3.21 19.47
C GLU A 124 -12.03 -2.67 20.91
N PHE A 125 -10.95 -2.31 21.60
CA PHE A 125 -10.96 -2.04 23.04
C PHE A 125 -11.84 -0.86 23.44
N GLU A 126 -11.92 0.20 22.63
CA GLU A 126 -12.83 1.33 22.89
C GLU A 126 -14.30 0.92 22.92
N VAL A 127 -14.70 0.05 21.97
CA VAL A 127 -16.06 -0.49 21.93
C VAL A 127 -16.28 -1.44 23.08
N ALA A 128 -15.32 -2.31 23.39
CA ALA A 128 -15.39 -3.24 24.53
C ALA A 128 -15.56 -2.50 25.87
N LYS A 129 -14.75 -1.48 26.13
CA LYS A 129 -14.87 -0.63 27.34
C LYS A 129 -16.26 0.02 27.44
N SER A 130 -16.75 0.56 26.33
CA SER A 130 -18.06 1.20 26.26
C SER A 130 -19.17 0.19 26.50
N ALA A 131 -19.06 -1.02 25.94
CA ALA A 131 -20.02 -2.09 26.15
C ALA A 131 -20.01 -2.62 27.60
N TYR A 132 -18.85 -2.77 28.24
CA TYR A 132 -18.77 -3.13 29.67
C TYR A 132 -19.44 -2.08 30.58
N LYS A 133 -19.27 -0.78 30.28
CA LYS A 133 -19.95 0.30 31.01
C LYS A 133 -21.46 0.20 30.88
N GLU A 134 -21.96 -0.05 29.65
CA GLU A 134 -23.42 -0.24 29.44
C GLU A 134 -23.91 -1.54 30.13
N TYR A 135 -23.10 -2.60 30.09
CA TYR A 135 -23.44 -3.88 30.75
C TYR A 135 -23.57 -3.73 32.26
N TRP A 136 -22.65 -3.00 32.90
CA TRP A 136 -22.75 -2.65 34.31
C TRP A 136 -23.99 -1.82 34.62
N ASN A 137 -24.28 -0.79 33.82
CA ASN A 137 -25.50 0.03 33.94
C ASN A 137 -26.79 -0.80 33.82
N LEU A 138 -26.83 -1.78 32.93
CA LEU A 138 -27.98 -2.66 32.76
C LEU A 138 -28.23 -3.56 33.97
N TYR A 139 -27.17 -4.05 34.63
CA TYR A 139 -27.31 -4.78 35.89
C TYR A 139 -27.84 -3.89 37.04
N LEU A 140 -27.33 -2.66 37.10
CA LEU A 140 -27.80 -1.68 38.09
C LEU A 140 -29.27 -1.35 37.91
N LEU A 141 -29.68 -1.05 36.68
CA LEU A 141 -31.08 -0.68 36.35
C LEU A 141 -32.07 -1.84 36.56
N ASN A 142 -31.65 -3.08 36.37
CA ASN A 142 -32.45 -4.27 36.55
C ASN A 142 -32.50 -4.75 38.03
N GLY A 143 -31.68 -4.16 38.90
CA GLY A 143 -31.56 -4.56 40.30
C GLY A 143 -30.81 -5.87 40.53
N ASP A 144 -30.11 -6.39 39.52
CA ASP A 144 -29.38 -7.67 39.56
C ASP A 144 -27.87 -7.49 39.89
N LEU A 145 -27.43 -6.25 40.11
CA LEU A 145 -26.01 -5.97 40.39
C LEU A 145 -25.63 -6.50 41.77
N ASN A 146 -24.58 -7.29 41.83
CA ASN A 146 -23.97 -7.78 43.05
C ASN A 146 -22.42 -7.66 42.98
N ASP A 147 -21.76 -7.86 44.12
CA ASP A 147 -20.32 -7.67 44.23
C ASP A 147 -19.55 -8.55 43.24
N LYS A 148 -19.92 -9.81 43.09
CA LYS A 148 -19.26 -10.73 42.15
C LYS A 148 -19.33 -10.27 40.69
N ILE A 149 -20.48 -9.76 40.26
CA ILE A 149 -20.66 -9.21 38.89
C ILE A 149 -19.81 -7.95 38.73
N SER A 150 -19.85 -7.06 39.73
CA SER A 150 -19.08 -5.82 39.73
C SER A 150 -17.56 -6.09 39.64
N GLU A 151 -17.04 -6.99 40.48
CA GLU A 151 -15.66 -7.41 40.47
C GLU A 151 -15.23 -8.03 39.15
N THR A 152 -16.09 -8.89 38.57
CA THR A 152 -15.82 -9.50 37.24
C THR A 152 -15.70 -8.44 36.16
N ILE A 153 -16.66 -7.51 36.06
CA ILE A 153 -16.64 -6.43 35.06
C ILE A 153 -15.41 -5.54 35.27
N GLN A 154 -15.07 -5.19 36.51
CA GLN A 154 -13.92 -4.36 36.80
C GLN A 154 -12.59 -5.05 36.44
N SER A 155 -12.46 -6.35 36.71
CA SER A 155 -11.28 -7.14 36.33
C SER A 155 -11.08 -7.17 34.81
N GLN A 156 -12.16 -7.38 34.04
CA GLN A 156 -12.10 -7.37 32.58
C GLN A 156 -11.76 -5.99 32.03
N LEU A 157 -12.34 -4.92 32.57
CA LEU A 157 -11.99 -3.55 32.20
C LEU A 157 -10.51 -3.24 32.45
N ASN A 158 -9.97 -3.67 33.58
CA ASN A 158 -8.55 -3.49 33.90
C ASN A 158 -7.67 -4.21 32.89
N SER A 159 -7.97 -5.47 32.57
CA SER A 159 -7.24 -6.25 31.56
C SER A 159 -7.25 -5.57 30.17
N ILE A 160 -8.41 -5.02 29.75
CA ILE A 160 -8.51 -4.28 28.49
C ILE A 160 -7.65 -3.00 28.54
N CYS A 161 -7.69 -2.27 29.64
CA CYS A 161 -6.86 -1.05 29.80
C CYS A 161 -5.35 -1.35 29.76
N GLU A 162 -4.92 -2.49 30.33
CA GLU A 162 -3.53 -2.93 30.26
C GLU A 162 -3.10 -3.23 28.83
N LYS A 163 -3.90 -3.97 28.06
CA LYS A 163 -3.66 -4.25 26.64
C LYS A 163 -3.59 -2.97 25.81
N GLU A 164 -4.54 -2.06 26.01
CA GLU A 164 -4.57 -0.79 25.30
C GLU A 164 -3.35 0.09 25.61
N LYS A 165 -2.95 0.14 26.90
CA LYS A 165 -1.75 0.85 27.34
C LYS A 165 -0.50 0.29 26.66
N GLU A 166 -0.36 -1.03 26.61
CA GLU A 166 0.74 -1.70 25.90
C GLU A 166 0.79 -1.33 24.43
N ILE A 167 -0.36 -1.33 23.73
CA ILE A 167 -0.42 -0.93 22.32
C ILE A 167 0.05 0.52 22.13
N LEU A 168 -0.44 1.44 22.97
CA LEU A 168 -0.07 2.86 22.88
C LEU A 168 1.44 3.07 23.10
N GLU A 169 2.03 2.38 24.07
CA GLU A 169 3.49 2.40 24.33
C GLU A 169 4.28 1.85 23.13
N LEU A 170 3.82 0.75 22.53
CA LEU A 170 4.45 0.17 21.34
C LEU A 170 4.28 1.06 20.09
N GLU A 171 3.14 1.71 19.91
CA GLU A 171 2.94 2.66 18.81
C GLU A 171 3.84 3.90 18.93
N GLU A 172 4.07 4.40 20.16
CA GLU A 172 5.00 5.48 20.42
C GLU A 172 6.44 5.06 20.11
N LEU A 173 6.81 3.85 20.55
CA LEU A 173 8.10 3.25 20.22
C LEU A 173 8.27 3.06 18.73
N TYR A 174 7.26 2.56 18.02
CA TYR A 174 7.26 2.39 16.57
C TYR A 174 7.45 3.73 15.83
N ARG A 175 6.72 4.78 16.24
CA ARG A 175 6.90 6.13 15.67
C ARG A 175 8.33 6.64 15.88
N THR A 176 8.87 6.45 17.06
CA THR A 176 10.25 6.82 17.40
C THR A 176 11.26 6.07 16.54
N VAL A 177 11.16 4.73 16.49
CA VAL A 177 12.04 3.88 15.67
C VAL A 177 11.95 4.22 14.19
N THR A 178 10.74 4.45 13.68
CA THR A 178 10.51 4.84 12.28
C THR A 178 11.16 6.19 11.97
N SER A 179 11.04 7.18 12.85
CA SER A 179 11.69 8.49 12.69
C SER A 179 13.22 8.37 12.68
N LEU A 180 13.79 7.58 13.59
CA LEU A 180 15.23 7.31 13.64
C LEU A 180 15.70 6.55 12.39
N TYR A 181 14.92 5.61 11.90
CA TYR A 181 15.18 4.86 10.67
C TYR A 181 15.25 5.77 9.44
N TYR A 182 14.27 6.68 9.26
CA TYR A 182 14.32 7.67 8.20
C TYR A 182 15.57 8.56 8.32
N ASN A 183 15.89 9.07 9.51
CA ASN A 183 17.09 9.87 9.72
C ASN A 183 18.37 9.08 9.42
N TYR A 184 18.43 7.79 9.77
CA TYR A 184 19.55 6.91 9.45
C TYR A 184 19.78 6.84 7.94
N PHE A 185 18.73 6.64 7.14
CA PHE A 185 18.83 6.57 5.68
C PHE A 185 19.18 7.92 5.04
N PHE A 186 18.53 9.01 5.45
CA PHE A 186 18.75 10.33 4.86
C PHE A 186 20.10 10.96 5.27
N LYS A 187 20.64 10.60 6.43
CA LYS A 187 21.92 11.11 6.92
C LYS A 187 23.10 10.13 6.70
N LYS A 188 23.15 9.51 5.52
CA LYS A 188 24.27 8.66 5.07
C LYS A 188 24.60 7.50 6.00
N ARG A 189 23.60 6.87 6.60
CA ARG A 189 23.71 5.72 7.50
C ARG A 189 24.59 6.01 8.73
N ASP A 190 24.40 7.15 9.37
CA ASP A 190 25.12 7.55 10.57
C ASP A 190 24.92 6.54 11.71
N ASN A 191 26.01 6.02 12.24
CA ASN A 191 26.03 5.06 13.34
C ASN A 191 25.40 5.56 14.64
N HIS A 192 25.24 6.88 14.82
CA HIS A 192 24.53 7.45 15.95
C HIS A 192 23.06 6.99 15.98
N TYR A 193 22.35 7.09 14.85
CA TYR A 193 20.95 6.65 14.74
C TYR A 193 20.80 5.13 14.92
N LYS A 194 21.78 4.35 14.42
CA LYS A 194 21.83 2.90 14.65
C LYS A 194 21.92 2.56 16.13
N LYS A 195 22.77 3.26 16.89
CA LYS A 195 22.89 3.06 18.36
C LYS A 195 21.60 3.43 19.09
N LEU A 196 20.96 4.54 18.70
CA LEU A 196 19.68 4.97 19.30
C LEU A 196 18.58 3.93 19.07
N ILE A 197 18.43 3.41 17.84
CA ILE A 197 17.44 2.37 17.54
C ILE A 197 17.69 1.15 18.44
N LYS A 198 18.92 0.66 18.53
CA LYS A 198 19.28 -0.46 19.39
C LYS A 198 19.01 -0.21 20.88
N GLN A 199 19.14 1.02 21.34
CA GLN A 199 18.83 1.37 22.73
C GLN A 199 17.34 1.33 23.02
N VAL A 200 16.51 1.94 22.15
CA VAL A 200 15.06 2.01 22.37
C VAL A 200 14.38 0.65 22.14
N THR A 201 14.92 -0.23 21.30
CA THR A 201 14.34 -1.56 21.03
C THR A 201 14.67 -2.60 22.13
N LYS A 202 15.60 -2.30 23.05
CA LYS A 202 15.96 -3.22 24.16
C LYS A 202 14.80 -3.56 25.08
N VAL A 203 13.78 -2.70 25.16
CA VAL A 203 12.62 -2.90 26.06
C VAL A 203 11.60 -3.90 25.50
N LEU A 204 11.77 -4.35 24.25
CA LEU A 204 10.85 -5.28 23.61
C LEU A 204 11.10 -6.70 24.09
N ASP A 205 10.08 -7.29 24.73
CA ASP A 205 10.05 -8.70 25.12
C ASP A 205 8.83 -9.38 24.49
N GLU A 206 9.03 -10.05 23.35
CA GLU A 206 7.96 -10.69 22.56
C GLU A 206 7.09 -11.70 23.32
N PRO A 207 7.64 -12.52 24.23
CA PRO A 207 6.85 -13.53 24.94
C PRO A 207 5.77 -12.96 25.86
N LEU A 208 5.91 -11.71 26.29
CA LEU A 208 5.04 -11.06 27.27
C LEU A 208 3.91 -10.23 26.64
N LEU A 209 3.82 -10.16 25.30
CA LEU A 209 2.82 -9.32 24.62
C LEU A 209 1.39 -9.84 24.82
N LEU A 210 0.51 -8.94 25.26
CA LEU A 210 -0.85 -9.24 25.72
C LEU A 210 -1.87 -9.34 24.60
N SER A 211 -1.54 -8.81 23.39
CA SER A 211 -2.49 -8.70 22.28
C SER A 211 -1.88 -9.04 20.92
N ASP A 212 -2.74 -9.33 19.94
CA ASP A 212 -2.31 -9.59 18.57
C ASP A 212 -1.85 -8.30 17.88
N LYS A 213 -2.49 -7.16 18.19
CA LYS A 213 -2.05 -5.84 17.71
C LYS A 213 -0.65 -5.50 18.24
N SER A 214 -0.38 -5.77 19.50
CA SER A 214 0.96 -5.59 20.10
C SER A 214 2.03 -6.43 19.41
N ARG A 215 1.75 -7.70 19.13
CA ARG A 215 2.69 -8.59 18.40
C ARG A 215 2.98 -8.09 17.00
N HIS A 216 1.97 -7.62 16.29
CA HIS A 216 2.15 -7.05 14.96
C HIS A 216 3.12 -5.85 14.99
N ILE A 217 2.90 -4.89 15.90
CA ILE A 217 3.76 -3.70 16.04
C ILE A 217 5.18 -4.11 16.42
N CYS A 218 5.33 -5.08 17.33
CA CYS A 218 6.64 -5.60 17.72
C CYS A 218 7.42 -6.18 16.53
N TYR A 219 6.77 -6.98 15.66
CA TYR A 219 7.42 -7.50 14.44
C TYR A 219 7.85 -6.38 13.48
N GLU A 220 7.07 -5.31 13.34
CA GLU A 220 7.47 -4.13 12.55
C GLU A 220 8.74 -3.50 13.12
N ILE A 221 8.79 -3.24 14.42
CA ILE A 221 9.94 -2.62 15.10
C ILE A 221 11.18 -3.50 14.95
N ARG A 222 11.07 -4.80 15.23
CA ARG A 222 12.18 -5.76 15.09
C ARG A 222 12.68 -5.88 13.66
N SER A 223 11.77 -5.82 12.69
CA SER A 223 12.12 -5.81 11.27
C SER A 223 12.94 -4.56 10.89
N ILE A 224 12.56 -3.38 11.38
CA ILE A 224 13.32 -2.13 11.16
C ILE A 224 14.71 -2.22 11.83
N GLU A 225 14.78 -2.71 13.07
CA GLU A 225 16.03 -2.89 13.79
C GLU A 225 17.00 -3.80 13.01
N ALA A 226 16.50 -4.92 12.49
CA ALA A 226 17.28 -5.86 11.69
C ALA A 226 17.84 -5.21 10.42
N VAL A 227 17.03 -4.44 9.69
CA VAL A 227 17.49 -3.68 8.50
C VAL A 227 18.62 -2.71 8.84
N VAL A 228 18.49 -1.96 9.93
CA VAL A 228 19.52 -0.99 10.37
C VAL A 228 20.81 -1.70 10.78
N ASN A 229 20.70 -2.91 11.30
CA ASN A 229 21.85 -3.74 11.67
C ASN A 229 22.49 -4.48 10.51
N ASN A 230 21.93 -4.39 9.28
CA ASN A 230 22.26 -5.20 8.12
C ASN A 230 22.08 -6.71 8.37
N ASP A 231 21.19 -7.07 9.29
CA ASP A 231 20.81 -8.45 9.58
C ASP A 231 19.60 -8.82 8.72
N LEU A 232 19.88 -9.17 7.48
CA LEU A 232 18.87 -9.44 6.46
C LEU A 232 18.08 -10.73 6.76
N GLU A 233 18.71 -11.70 7.37
CA GLU A 233 18.08 -12.97 7.75
C GLU A 233 17.03 -12.75 8.85
N SER A 234 17.39 -12.04 9.91
CA SER A 234 16.45 -11.67 10.97
C SER A 234 15.31 -10.79 10.44
N HIS A 235 15.61 -9.83 9.54
CA HIS A 235 14.57 -9.02 8.89
C HIS A 235 13.55 -9.91 8.19
N HIS A 236 14.01 -10.84 7.35
CA HIS A 236 13.13 -11.75 6.61
C HIS A 236 12.33 -12.67 7.54
N SER A 237 12.98 -13.22 8.59
CA SER A 237 12.33 -14.02 9.61
C SER A 237 11.20 -13.27 10.32
N PHE A 238 11.43 -12.01 10.71
CA PHE A 238 10.37 -11.19 11.32
C PHE A 238 9.22 -10.89 10.37
N ARG A 239 9.50 -10.64 9.08
CA ARG A 239 8.44 -10.44 8.06
C ARG A 239 7.62 -11.71 7.83
N LYS A 240 8.25 -12.89 7.80
CA LYS A 240 7.54 -14.17 7.76
C LYS A 240 6.63 -14.37 8.97
N LYS A 241 7.16 -14.18 10.19
CA LYS A 241 6.38 -14.27 11.43
C LYS A 241 5.19 -13.31 11.42
N GLN A 242 5.41 -12.07 10.98
CA GLN A 242 4.39 -11.03 10.89
C GLN A 242 3.28 -11.43 9.92
N LEU A 243 3.62 -11.83 8.69
CA LEU A 243 2.65 -12.25 7.69
C LEU A 243 1.84 -13.45 8.18
N LYS A 244 2.52 -14.47 8.73
CA LYS A 244 1.86 -15.64 9.32
C LYS A 244 0.90 -15.27 10.45
N HIS A 245 1.29 -14.32 11.29
CA HIS A 245 0.46 -13.80 12.39
C HIS A 245 -0.78 -13.10 11.84
N LEU A 246 -0.64 -12.17 10.87
CA LEU A 246 -1.74 -11.47 10.24
C LEU A 246 -2.75 -12.41 9.58
N LEU A 247 -2.27 -13.45 8.90
CA LEU A 247 -3.11 -14.42 8.19
C LEU A 247 -3.87 -15.38 9.12
N LYS A 248 -3.36 -15.61 10.33
CA LYS A 248 -3.97 -16.53 11.31
C LYS A 248 -4.86 -15.85 12.35
N SER A 249 -4.53 -14.61 12.70
CA SER A 249 -5.27 -13.89 13.73
C SER A 249 -6.59 -13.35 13.20
N PRO A 250 -7.70 -13.64 13.87
CA PRO A 250 -9.01 -13.09 13.48
C PRO A 250 -9.09 -11.57 13.64
N VAL A 251 -8.19 -10.96 14.40
CA VAL A 251 -8.11 -9.50 14.57
C VAL A 251 -7.90 -8.80 13.23
N PHE A 252 -7.10 -9.42 12.33
CA PHE A 252 -6.70 -8.84 11.04
C PHE A 252 -7.46 -9.38 9.83
N GLU A 253 -8.53 -10.14 10.02
CA GLU A 253 -9.29 -10.78 8.93
C GLU A 253 -9.80 -9.82 7.86
N SER A 254 -10.12 -8.57 8.24
CA SER A 254 -10.56 -7.51 7.32
C SER A 254 -9.45 -6.54 6.90
N GLU A 255 -8.23 -6.70 7.42
CA GLU A 255 -7.11 -5.77 7.24
C GLU A 255 -6.31 -6.05 5.96
N ASN A 256 -7.03 -6.18 4.83
CA ASN A 256 -6.42 -6.52 3.53
C ASN A 256 -5.32 -5.54 3.10
N LEU A 257 -5.49 -4.24 3.36
CA LEU A 257 -4.47 -3.24 3.04
C LEU A 257 -3.19 -3.45 3.86
N LEU A 258 -3.32 -3.79 5.14
CA LEU A 258 -2.19 -4.08 6.03
C LEU A 258 -1.41 -5.31 5.55
N ILE A 259 -2.11 -6.40 5.22
CA ILE A 259 -1.50 -7.62 4.67
C ILE A 259 -0.76 -7.30 3.36
N LEU A 260 -1.39 -6.54 2.48
CA LEU A 260 -0.78 -6.10 1.21
C LEU A 260 0.49 -5.26 1.44
N MET A 261 0.51 -4.38 2.43
CA MET A 261 1.69 -3.56 2.76
C MET A 261 2.85 -4.40 3.32
N VAL A 262 2.56 -5.42 4.15
CA VAL A 262 3.59 -6.35 4.65
C VAL A 262 4.18 -7.16 3.50
N LEU A 263 3.34 -7.64 2.56
CA LEU A 263 3.80 -8.29 1.33
C LEU A 263 4.68 -7.36 0.49
N ALA A 264 4.29 -6.09 0.30
CA ALA A 264 5.08 -5.12 -0.45
C ALA A 264 6.48 -4.90 0.15
N ASN A 265 6.58 -4.84 1.48
CA ASN A 265 7.86 -4.73 2.17
C ASN A 265 8.71 -6.00 1.99
N THR A 266 8.07 -7.18 2.06
CA THR A 266 8.73 -8.47 1.80
C THR A 266 9.24 -8.54 0.35
N PHE A 267 8.45 -8.14 -0.63
CA PHE A 267 8.88 -8.08 -2.04
C PHE A 267 10.08 -7.15 -2.25
N SER A 268 10.11 -6.00 -1.58
CA SER A 268 11.23 -5.08 -1.66
C SER A 268 12.53 -5.73 -1.17
N TYR A 269 12.46 -6.46 -0.06
CA TYR A 269 13.57 -7.23 0.47
C TYR A 269 14.04 -8.33 -0.51
N LEU A 270 13.10 -9.16 -1.00
CA LEU A 270 13.41 -10.28 -1.89
C LEU A 270 14.06 -9.80 -3.20
N LYS A 271 13.55 -8.68 -3.76
CA LYS A 271 14.15 -8.05 -4.95
C LYS A 271 15.57 -7.55 -4.71
N SER A 272 15.80 -6.86 -3.59
CA SER A 272 17.14 -6.32 -3.28
C SER A 272 18.19 -7.42 -3.08
N ASN A 273 17.78 -8.63 -2.71
CA ASN A 273 18.66 -9.77 -2.49
C ASN A 273 18.65 -10.81 -3.63
N GLY A 274 17.87 -10.57 -4.68
CA GLY A 274 17.83 -11.46 -5.85
C GLY A 274 17.10 -12.80 -5.62
N PHE A 275 16.25 -12.91 -4.59
CA PHE A 275 15.48 -14.12 -4.29
C PHE A 275 14.25 -14.24 -5.20
N VAL A 276 14.49 -14.44 -6.50
CA VAL A 276 13.46 -14.34 -7.54
C VAL A 276 12.40 -15.42 -7.41
N ASN A 277 12.78 -16.66 -7.12
CA ASN A 277 11.83 -17.79 -6.98
C ASN A 277 10.93 -17.62 -5.76
N GLU A 278 11.50 -17.18 -4.62
CA GLU A 278 10.73 -16.89 -3.43
C GLU A 278 9.77 -15.70 -3.67
N LEU A 279 10.24 -14.66 -4.38
CA LEU A 279 9.40 -13.55 -4.80
C LEU A 279 8.21 -14.01 -5.64
N ALA A 280 8.43 -14.92 -6.59
CA ALA A 280 7.36 -15.49 -7.42
C ALA A 280 6.33 -16.27 -6.58
N ALA A 281 6.78 -17.06 -5.60
CA ALA A 281 5.88 -17.77 -4.69
C ALA A 281 5.00 -16.82 -3.86
N TYR A 282 5.59 -15.75 -3.32
CA TYR A 282 4.83 -14.73 -2.60
C TYR A 282 3.85 -13.95 -3.49
N LEU A 283 4.22 -13.74 -4.76
CA LEU A 283 3.36 -13.04 -5.70
C LEU A 283 2.14 -13.90 -6.08
N ASN A 284 2.34 -15.18 -6.37
CA ASN A 284 1.25 -16.14 -6.61
C ASN A 284 0.31 -16.21 -5.41
N PHE A 285 0.87 -16.30 -4.18
CA PHE A 285 0.06 -16.23 -2.97
C PHE A 285 -0.77 -14.95 -2.88
N MET A 286 -0.18 -13.79 -3.20
CA MET A 286 -0.88 -12.50 -3.19
C MET A 286 -2.06 -12.49 -4.18
N GLU A 287 -1.86 -13.04 -5.38
CA GLU A 287 -2.90 -13.13 -6.40
C GLU A 287 -4.08 -14.00 -5.92
N ASP A 288 -3.79 -15.22 -5.46
CA ASP A 288 -4.82 -16.15 -4.97
C ASP A 288 -5.56 -15.60 -3.75
N TYR A 289 -4.83 -14.99 -2.81
CA TYR A 289 -5.40 -14.47 -1.58
C TYR A 289 -6.37 -13.31 -1.82
N PHE A 290 -6.02 -12.38 -2.72
CA PHE A 290 -6.83 -11.20 -2.98
C PHE A 290 -7.79 -11.31 -4.15
N GLN A 291 -7.84 -12.43 -4.87
CA GLN A 291 -8.69 -12.59 -6.06
C GLN A 291 -10.16 -12.25 -5.76
N SER A 292 -10.75 -12.90 -4.77
CA SER A 292 -12.16 -12.69 -4.40
C SER A 292 -12.42 -11.28 -3.85
N TYR A 293 -11.45 -10.69 -3.18
CA TYR A 293 -11.57 -9.33 -2.67
C TYR A 293 -11.57 -8.30 -3.80
N LEU A 294 -10.71 -8.45 -4.80
CA LEU A 294 -10.62 -7.55 -5.95
C LEU A 294 -11.92 -7.51 -6.78
N GLU A 295 -12.65 -8.63 -6.88
CA GLU A 295 -13.94 -8.70 -7.58
C GLU A 295 -15.02 -7.83 -6.91
N THR A 296 -14.93 -7.64 -5.60
CA THR A 296 -15.91 -6.94 -4.78
C THR A 296 -15.41 -5.61 -4.22
N ALA A 297 -14.10 -5.34 -4.32
CA ALA A 297 -13.47 -4.18 -3.73
C ALA A 297 -13.98 -2.87 -4.34
N SER A 298 -14.43 -1.99 -3.46
CA SER A 298 -14.74 -0.59 -3.79
C SER A 298 -13.63 0.37 -3.31
N ASP A 299 -12.60 -0.16 -2.65
CA ASP A 299 -11.48 0.60 -2.12
C ASP A 299 -10.48 0.90 -3.23
N SER A 300 -10.48 2.16 -3.68
CA SER A 300 -9.58 2.63 -4.73
C SER A 300 -8.10 2.62 -4.29
N VAL A 301 -7.83 2.87 -3.00
CA VAL A 301 -6.46 2.89 -2.45
C VAL A 301 -5.87 1.50 -2.46
N PHE A 302 -6.62 0.50 -1.97
CA PHE A 302 -6.20 -0.90 -2.02
C PHE A 302 -5.96 -1.35 -3.47
N THR A 303 -6.93 -1.09 -4.36
CA THR A 303 -6.87 -1.52 -5.77
C THR A 303 -5.66 -0.91 -6.49
N GLU A 304 -5.40 0.39 -6.33
CA GLU A 304 -4.22 1.04 -6.91
C GLU A 304 -2.91 0.47 -6.36
N LYS A 305 -2.83 0.23 -5.04
CA LYS A 305 -1.65 -0.37 -4.40
C LYS A 305 -1.43 -1.80 -4.87
N TYR A 306 -2.48 -2.60 -4.95
CA TYR A 306 -2.40 -3.98 -5.43
C TYR A 306 -1.82 -4.04 -6.85
N TRP A 307 -2.35 -3.25 -7.79
CA TRP A 307 -1.87 -3.26 -9.17
C TRP A 307 -0.46 -2.69 -9.32
N ASP A 308 -0.08 -1.67 -8.52
CA ASP A 308 1.32 -1.18 -8.48
C ASP A 308 2.28 -2.32 -8.07
N ILE A 309 1.95 -3.04 -7.01
CA ILE A 309 2.76 -4.14 -6.50
C ILE A 309 2.80 -5.29 -7.51
N TYR A 310 1.64 -5.68 -8.03
CA TYR A 310 1.47 -6.76 -9.00
C TYR A 310 2.36 -6.55 -10.23
N PHE A 311 2.13 -5.49 -10.99
CA PHE A 311 2.86 -5.27 -12.24
C PHE A 311 4.36 -5.09 -12.03
N ARG A 312 4.79 -4.35 -11.04
CA ARG A 312 6.22 -4.12 -10.79
C ARG A 312 6.97 -5.38 -10.35
N ASN A 313 6.33 -6.27 -9.64
CA ASN A 313 6.96 -7.52 -9.25
C ASN A 313 6.95 -8.54 -10.38
N HIS A 314 5.88 -8.63 -11.17
CA HIS A 314 5.87 -9.43 -12.39
C HIS A 314 6.92 -8.97 -13.40
N CYS A 315 7.05 -7.66 -13.65
CA CYS A 315 8.13 -7.14 -14.49
C CYS A 315 9.50 -7.55 -13.98
N PHE A 316 9.73 -7.45 -12.66
CA PHE A 316 10.99 -7.87 -12.07
C PHE A 316 11.25 -9.38 -12.24
N ILE A 317 10.26 -10.24 -11.96
CA ILE A 317 10.39 -11.69 -12.16
C ILE A 317 10.70 -11.99 -13.63
N GLN A 318 9.99 -11.39 -14.57
CA GLN A 318 10.22 -11.57 -16.01
C GLN A 318 11.59 -11.04 -16.48
N THR A 319 12.17 -10.08 -15.78
CA THR A 319 13.56 -9.65 -16.02
C THR A 319 14.55 -10.78 -15.73
N TRP A 320 14.28 -11.64 -14.77
CA TRP A 320 15.16 -12.72 -14.35
C TRP A 320 14.78 -14.09 -14.93
N LEU A 321 13.47 -14.34 -15.09
CA LEU A 321 12.89 -15.57 -15.64
C LEU A 321 12.00 -15.21 -16.84
N PRO A 322 12.58 -14.81 -17.97
CA PRO A 322 11.83 -14.31 -19.12
C PRO A 322 10.98 -15.41 -19.76
N ASN A 323 9.72 -15.05 -20.03
CA ASN A 323 8.78 -15.83 -20.84
C ASN A 323 8.08 -14.87 -21.81
N GLU A 324 8.27 -15.06 -23.11
CA GLU A 324 7.75 -14.14 -24.14
C GLU A 324 6.22 -14.01 -24.11
N ASN A 325 5.50 -15.09 -23.91
CA ASN A 325 4.03 -15.05 -23.81
C ASN A 325 3.58 -14.20 -22.63
N THR A 326 4.18 -14.41 -21.46
CA THR A 326 3.87 -13.66 -20.24
C THR A 326 4.14 -12.15 -20.39
N LEU A 327 5.16 -11.77 -21.15
CA LEU A 327 5.49 -10.35 -21.40
C LEU A 327 4.36 -9.65 -22.16
N ILE A 328 3.85 -10.25 -23.23
CA ILE A 328 2.74 -9.71 -24.02
C ILE A 328 1.45 -9.66 -23.17
N GLU A 329 1.18 -10.71 -22.43
CA GLU A 329 0.01 -10.78 -21.56
C GLU A 329 0.06 -9.71 -20.45
N LEU A 330 1.23 -9.48 -19.86
CA LEU A 330 1.43 -8.48 -18.82
C LEU A 330 1.16 -7.06 -19.34
N GLN A 331 1.67 -6.72 -20.52
CA GLN A 331 1.43 -5.42 -21.14
C GLN A 331 -0.05 -5.23 -21.49
N ASN A 332 -0.68 -6.21 -22.12
CA ASN A 332 -2.11 -6.17 -22.46
C ASN A 332 -2.99 -6.05 -21.20
N SER A 333 -2.64 -6.76 -20.13
CA SER A 333 -3.35 -6.69 -18.85
C SER A 333 -3.22 -5.31 -18.23
N PHE A 334 -2.04 -4.70 -18.28
CA PHE A 334 -1.82 -3.35 -17.77
C PHE A 334 -2.66 -2.30 -18.51
N GLU A 335 -2.68 -2.34 -19.84
CA GLU A 335 -3.51 -1.44 -20.66
C GLU A 335 -5.01 -1.61 -20.35
N LYS A 336 -5.46 -2.86 -20.15
CA LYS A 336 -6.83 -3.18 -19.76
C LYS A 336 -7.18 -2.62 -18.39
N ILE A 337 -6.27 -2.69 -17.40
CA ILE A 337 -6.48 -2.17 -16.05
C ILE A 337 -6.59 -0.63 -16.08
N ILE A 338 -5.75 0.05 -16.87
CA ILE A 338 -5.84 1.50 -17.05
C ILE A 338 -7.15 1.88 -17.74
N SER A 339 -7.52 1.22 -18.83
CA SER A 339 -8.75 1.52 -19.59
C SER A 339 -10.02 1.34 -18.75
N LYS A 340 -10.02 0.41 -17.80
CA LYS A 340 -11.11 0.21 -16.83
C LYS A 340 -11.12 1.23 -15.69
N GLY A 341 -10.11 2.09 -15.57
CA GLY A 341 -10.01 3.10 -14.52
C GLY A 341 -9.62 2.56 -13.13
N PHE A 342 -9.08 1.35 -13.06
CA PHE A 342 -8.57 0.78 -11.79
C PHE A 342 -7.26 1.43 -11.32
N LEU A 343 -6.55 2.08 -12.23
CA LEU A 343 -5.38 2.91 -11.97
C LEU A 343 -5.64 4.32 -12.48
N SER A 344 -5.61 5.29 -11.60
CA SER A 344 -5.82 6.70 -11.93
C SER A 344 -4.63 7.59 -11.54
N ASN A 345 -3.81 7.14 -10.61
CA ASN A 345 -2.65 7.87 -10.13
C ASN A 345 -1.51 7.82 -11.16
N LYS A 346 -1.21 8.97 -11.76
CA LYS A 346 -0.18 9.11 -12.81
C LYS A 346 1.21 8.68 -12.37
N LEU A 347 1.56 8.87 -11.09
CA LEU A 347 2.86 8.45 -10.55
C LEU A 347 2.97 6.92 -10.47
N ILE A 348 1.89 6.26 -10.06
CA ILE A 348 1.83 4.80 -10.03
C ILE A 348 1.93 4.25 -11.44
N ILE A 349 1.12 4.77 -12.37
CA ILE A 349 1.16 4.39 -13.78
C ILE A 349 2.57 4.61 -14.36
N GLY A 350 3.19 5.76 -14.07
CA GLY A 350 4.56 6.06 -14.51
C GLY A 350 5.58 5.04 -13.99
N ARG A 351 5.51 4.65 -12.71
CA ARG A 351 6.41 3.62 -12.15
C ARG A 351 6.26 2.25 -12.81
N ILE A 352 5.03 1.88 -13.16
CA ILE A 352 4.79 0.62 -13.87
C ILE A 352 5.37 0.69 -15.28
N TYR A 353 5.21 1.84 -16.00
CA TYR A 353 5.87 2.03 -17.29
C TYR A 353 7.38 1.91 -17.20
N LEU A 354 8.03 2.47 -16.16
CA LEU A 354 9.49 2.28 -15.96
C LEU A 354 9.84 0.80 -15.79
N SER A 355 9.06 0.04 -15.03
CA SER A 355 9.31 -1.39 -14.87
C SER A 355 9.11 -2.18 -16.17
N LEU A 356 8.14 -1.77 -17.01
CA LEU A 356 7.97 -2.34 -18.35
C LEU A 356 9.13 -1.97 -19.28
N VAL A 357 9.67 -0.75 -19.19
CA VAL A 357 10.87 -0.33 -19.92
C VAL A 357 12.09 -1.16 -19.52
N GLU A 358 12.33 -1.33 -18.22
CA GLU A 358 13.39 -2.20 -17.71
C GLU A 358 13.26 -3.61 -18.27
N LEU A 359 12.03 -4.14 -18.29
CA LEU A 359 11.74 -5.46 -18.83
C LEU A 359 12.03 -5.54 -20.32
N GLN A 360 11.59 -4.57 -21.14
CA GLN A 360 11.87 -4.54 -22.57
C GLN A 360 13.37 -4.46 -22.86
N ILE A 361 14.12 -3.65 -22.11
CA ILE A 361 15.57 -3.56 -22.26
C ILE A 361 16.24 -4.90 -21.90
N THR A 362 15.86 -5.53 -20.79
CA THR A 362 16.48 -6.77 -20.31
C THR A 362 16.09 -8.01 -21.12
N THR A 363 15.01 -7.95 -21.90
CA THR A 363 14.62 -8.96 -22.89
C THR A 363 15.13 -8.62 -24.30
N GLU A 364 15.99 -7.63 -24.43
CA GLU A 364 16.64 -7.17 -25.68
C GLU A 364 15.65 -6.60 -26.73
N ASN A 365 14.44 -6.24 -26.29
CA ASN A 365 13.40 -5.61 -27.11
C ASN A 365 13.52 -4.08 -27.12
N TYR A 366 14.70 -3.55 -27.38
CA TYR A 366 15.04 -2.12 -27.26
C TYR A 366 14.12 -1.18 -28.05
N LYS A 367 13.58 -1.64 -29.21
CA LYS A 367 12.67 -0.85 -30.02
C LYS A 367 11.34 -0.57 -29.32
N ASN A 368 10.86 -1.50 -28.50
CA ASN A 368 9.63 -1.38 -27.76
C ASN A 368 9.78 -0.54 -26.48
N ALA A 369 10.97 -0.39 -25.93
CA ALA A 369 11.24 0.46 -24.77
C ALA A 369 11.04 1.96 -25.06
N GLY A 370 11.35 2.43 -26.27
CA GLY A 370 11.22 3.84 -26.66
C GLY A 370 9.81 4.42 -26.54
N PRO A 371 8.78 3.81 -27.16
CA PRO A 371 7.40 4.23 -27.00
C PRO A 371 6.93 4.28 -25.54
N LEU A 372 7.29 3.29 -24.70
CA LEU A 372 6.95 3.25 -23.28
C LEU A 372 7.60 4.41 -22.50
N LEU A 373 8.86 4.74 -22.81
CA LEU A 373 9.54 5.92 -22.26
C LEU A 373 8.85 7.21 -22.64
N THR A 374 8.38 7.34 -23.90
CA THR A 374 7.63 8.53 -24.35
C THR A 374 6.37 8.72 -23.51
N VAL A 375 5.58 7.66 -23.32
CA VAL A 375 4.36 7.70 -22.48
C VAL A 375 4.72 8.05 -21.04
N PHE A 376 5.77 7.47 -20.49
CA PHE A 376 6.25 7.78 -19.15
C PHE A 376 6.58 9.26 -18.98
N PHE A 377 7.36 9.85 -19.90
CA PHE A 377 7.75 11.27 -19.84
C PHE A 377 6.55 12.20 -19.97
N ASP A 378 5.57 11.86 -20.83
CA ASP A 378 4.33 12.64 -20.94
C ASP A 378 3.50 12.63 -19.66
N LEU A 379 3.39 11.49 -18.99
CA LEU A 379 2.67 11.35 -17.73
C LEU A 379 3.34 12.14 -16.60
N THR A 380 4.67 12.12 -16.56
CA THR A 380 5.48 12.64 -15.43
C THR A 380 6.13 14.00 -15.70
N LYS A 381 5.82 14.67 -16.81
CA LYS A 381 6.45 15.93 -17.22
C LYS A 381 6.41 17.06 -16.18
N LYS A 382 5.44 17.06 -15.27
CA LYS A 382 5.36 18.03 -14.15
C LYS A 382 6.36 17.73 -13.05
N GLU A 383 6.93 16.54 -13.03
CA GLU A 383 7.83 16.02 -12.01
C GLU A 383 9.24 15.74 -12.54
N LYS A 384 9.64 16.47 -13.58
CA LYS A 384 10.90 16.29 -14.34
C LYS A 384 12.19 16.34 -13.51
N TYR A 385 12.10 16.64 -12.22
CA TYR A 385 13.22 16.63 -11.27
C TYR A 385 13.04 15.56 -10.19
N SER A 386 12.00 14.73 -10.26
CA SER A 386 11.80 13.64 -9.31
C SER A 386 12.81 12.51 -9.56
N LYS A 387 13.06 11.72 -8.51
CA LYS A 387 13.91 10.52 -8.59
C LYS A 387 13.47 9.55 -9.70
N HIS A 388 12.17 9.35 -9.87
CA HIS A 388 11.63 8.46 -10.92
C HIS A 388 11.84 9.03 -12.32
N TYR A 389 11.74 10.34 -12.49
CA TYR A 389 12.02 10.96 -13.77
C TYR A 389 13.50 10.80 -14.15
N MET A 390 14.42 10.94 -13.18
CA MET A 390 15.84 10.70 -13.39
C MET A 390 16.13 9.24 -13.76
N GLU A 391 15.40 8.31 -13.18
CA GLU A 391 15.46 6.89 -13.55
C GLU A 391 15.05 6.66 -15.01
N GLY A 392 13.97 7.32 -15.45
CA GLY A 392 13.55 7.31 -16.86
C GLY A 392 14.62 7.86 -17.82
N ASP A 393 15.26 8.99 -17.47
CA ASP A 393 16.37 9.56 -18.23
C ASP A 393 17.55 8.56 -18.33
N LEU A 394 17.91 7.87 -17.23
CA LEU A 394 18.97 6.85 -17.23
C LEU A 394 18.61 5.64 -18.10
N LEU A 395 17.36 5.15 -18.03
CA LEU A 395 16.90 4.06 -18.89
C LEU A 395 16.86 4.47 -20.36
N PHE A 396 16.55 5.73 -20.66
CA PHE A 396 16.64 6.25 -22.04
C PHE A 396 18.08 6.24 -22.56
N LEU A 397 19.05 6.62 -21.72
CA LEU A 397 20.47 6.57 -22.05
C LEU A 397 20.92 5.14 -22.34
N ILE A 398 20.60 4.20 -21.44
CA ILE A 398 20.92 2.77 -21.63
C ILE A 398 20.30 2.25 -22.92
N ASN A 399 19.02 2.53 -23.15
CA ASN A 399 18.31 2.06 -24.35
C ASN A 399 18.89 2.65 -25.65
N SER A 400 19.32 3.92 -25.63
CA SER A 400 19.94 4.57 -26.78
C SER A 400 21.31 3.96 -27.08
N TYR A 401 22.13 3.72 -26.07
CA TYR A 401 23.43 3.06 -26.21
C TYR A 401 23.28 1.64 -26.77
N LEU A 402 22.39 0.82 -26.19
CA LEU A 402 22.16 -0.57 -26.62
C LEU A 402 21.52 -0.69 -28.03
N GLN A 403 20.96 0.40 -28.58
CA GLN A 403 20.51 0.48 -29.98
C GLN A 403 21.58 1.02 -30.93
N ASP A 404 22.81 1.24 -30.47
CA ASP A 404 23.89 1.83 -31.24
C ASP A 404 23.56 3.25 -31.78
N LYS A 405 22.73 3.99 -31.07
CA LYS A 405 22.35 5.38 -31.39
C LYS A 405 23.25 6.36 -30.65
N ILE A 406 24.55 6.33 -31.01
CA ILE A 406 25.60 7.04 -30.28
C ILE A 406 25.34 8.55 -30.20
N ASP A 407 25.01 9.21 -31.32
CA ASP A 407 24.71 10.65 -31.32
C ASP A 407 23.53 11.02 -30.36
N THR A 408 22.51 10.15 -30.30
CA THR A 408 21.38 10.35 -29.39
C THR A 408 21.79 10.16 -27.94
N PHE A 409 22.61 9.14 -27.67
CA PHE A 409 23.17 8.86 -26.36
C PHE A 409 24.03 10.03 -25.85
N ASP A 410 24.96 10.53 -26.67
CA ASP A 410 25.86 11.62 -26.32
C ASP A 410 25.10 12.92 -25.98
N ASN A 411 24.17 13.30 -26.85
CA ASN A 411 23.35 14.48 -26.63
C ASN A 411 22.48 14.36 -25.36
N ALA A 412 21.89 13.20 -25.13
CA ALA A 412 21.08 12.93 -23.96
C ALA A 412 21.92 12.92 -22.68
N LEU A 413 23.12 12.32 -22.68
CA LEU A 413 24.02 12.26 -21.52
C LEU A 413 24.50 13.66 -21.11
N GLN A 414 24.88 14.49 -22.07
CA GLN A 414 25.24 15.89 -21.80
C GLN A 414 24.05 16.68 -21.24
N SER A 415 22.84 16.44 -21.78
CA SER A 415 21.59 17.07 -21.28
C SER A 415 21.30 16.64 -19.86
N PHE A 416 21.39 15.34 -19.57
CA PHE A 416 21.17 14.77 -18.22
C PHE A 416 22.20 15.34 -17.22
N SER A 417 23.48 15.31 -17.55
CA SER A 417 24.55 15.83 -16.70
C SER A 417 24.39 17.32 -16.40
N ARG A 418 23.96 18.12 -17.41
CA ARG A 418 23.62 19.55 -17.23
C ARG A 418 22.39 19.72 -16.34
N LYS A 419 21.35 18.90 -16.49
CA LYS A 419 20.12 18.90 -15.69
C LYS A 419 20.44 18.62 -14.21
N VAL A 420 21.21 17.59 -13.91
CA VAL A 420 21.64 17.22 -12.54
C VAL A 420 22.41 18.38 -11.89
N ARG A 421 23.40 18.96 -12.61
CA ARG A 421 24.23 20.04 -12.08
C ARG A 421 23.47 21.34 -11.86
N ARG A 422 22.63 21.77 -12.83
CA ARG A 422 21.94 23.07 -12.77
C ARG A 422 20.82 23.13 -11.73
N ASN A 423 20.18 22.03 -11.45
CA ASN A 423 19.04 21.99 -10.56
C ASN A 423 19.38 21.35 -9.21
N ASP A 424 20.67 21.13 -8.93
CA ASP A 424 21.15 20.49 -7.68
C ASP A 424 20.40 19.20 -7.33
N ILE A 425 20.16 18.36 -8.36
CA ILE A 425 19.38 17.13 -8.19
C ILE A 425 20.24 16.09 -7.49
N GLU A 426 19.79 15.65 -6.34
CA GLU A 426 20.45 14.56 -5.62
C GLU A 426 20.03 13.19 -6.19
N LEU A 427 20.92 12.59 -7.00
CA LEU A 427 20.78 11.21 -7.45
C LEU A 427 20.99 10.26 -6.27
N ASP A 428 20.28 9.12 -6.24
CA ASP A 428 20.59 8.08 -5.25
C ASP A 428 21.97 7.43 -5.53
N ALA A 429 22.45 6.62 -4.58
CA ALA A 429 23.77 6.02 -4.67
C ALA A 429 23.94 5.19 -5.95
N ASP A 430 22.96 4.36 -6.29
CA ASP A 430 23.00 3.48 -7.45
C ASP A 430 22.88 4.28 -8.76
N GLN A 431 22.06 5.31 -8.81
CA GLN A 431 21.94 6.24 -9.95
C GLN A 431 23.25 7.01 -10.19
N LYS A 432 23.96 7.42 -9.12
CA LYS A 432 25.27 8.07 -9.21
C LYS A 432 26.30 7.16 -9.84
N VAL A 433 26.37 5.89 -9.41
CA VAL A 433 27.30 4.90 -9.96
C VAL A 433 27.02 4.65 -11.45
N LEU A 434 25.74 4.48 -11.81
CA LEU A 434 25.37 4.28 -13.21
C LEU A 434 25.70 5.51 -14.07
N HIS A 435 25.47 6.71 -13.57
CA HIS A 435 25.84 7.97 -14.26
C HIS A 435 27.36 8.12 -14.41
N GLU A 436 28.14 7.72 -13.39
CA GLU A 436 29.61 7.69 -13.45
C GLU A 436 30.07 6.77 -14.58
N LEU A 437 29.54 5.53 -14.63
CA LEU A 437 29.87 4.58 -15.71
C LEU A 437 29.56 5.14 -17.10
N LEU A 438 28.32 5.69 -17.30
CA LEU A 438 27.92 6.24 -18.59
C LEU A 438 28.81 7.41 -19.05
N ASN A 439 29.30 8.24 -18.12
CA ASN A 439 30.26 9.29 -18.42
C ASN A 439 31.67 8.74 -18.76
N ASP A 440 32.09 7.68 -18.08
CA ASP A 440 33.39 7.04 -18.37
C ASP A 440 33.33 6.30 -19.72
N MET A 441 32.19 5.72 -20.10
CA MET A 441 31.97 5.17 -21.45
C MET A 441 32.02 6.26 -22.51
N TYR A 442 31.41 7.42 -22.29
CA TYR A 442 31.48 8.56 -23.20
C TYR A 442 32.93 9.07 -23.44
N LYS A 443 33.79 8.93 -22.44
CA LYS A 443 35.22 9.38 -22.48
C LYS A 443 36.18 8.27 -22.87
N ASP A 444 35.71 7.09 -23.25
CA ASP A 444 36.53 5.89 -23.47
C ASP A 444 37.48 5.58 -22.28
N SER A 445 37.02 5.86 -21.07
CA SER A 445 37.82 5.74 -19.84
C SER A 445 37.21 4.76 -18.82
N VAL A 446 36.53 3.71 -19.31
CA VAL A 446 35.85 2.73 -18.44
C VAL A 446 36.87 2.00 -17.56
N ARG A 447 36.61 2.06 -16.25
CA ARG A 447 37.37 1.30 -15.24
C ARG A 447 36.94 -0.17 -15.27
N ASP A 448 37.61 -1.00 -14.44
CA ASP A 448 37.18 -2.38 -14.25
C ASP A 448 35.71 -2.43 -13.87
N THR A 449 34.94 -3.31 -14.49
CA THR A 449 33.52 -3.52 -14.23
C THR A 449 33.23 -3.76 -12.74
N LEU A 450 34.09 -4.49 -12.04
CA LEU A 450 34.02 -4.77 -10.62
C LEU A 450 33.93 -3.48 -9.78
N TYR A 451 34.64 -2.43 -10.18
CA TYR A 451 34.59 -1.13 -9.51
C TYR A 451 33.21 -0.54 -9.44
N TYR A 452 32.40 -0.68 -10.52
CA TYR A 452 31.01 -0.17 -10.53
C TYR A 452 30.05 -1.13 -9.81
N LEU A 453 30.24 -2.44 -9.99
CA LEU A 453 29.40 -3.47 -9.40
C LEU A 453 29.46 -3.48 -7.87
N ASP A 454 30.65 -3.29 -7.30
CA ASP A 454 30.85 -3.24 -5.85
C ASP A 454 30.17 -2.03 -5.20
N LYS A 455 29.98 -0.95 -5.97
CA LYS A 455 29.31 0.26 -5.50
C LYS A 455 27.79 0.20 -5.54
N ILE A 456 27.19 -0.67 -6.38
CA ILE A 456 25.73 -0.84 -6.44
C ILE A 456 25.27 -1.65 -5.23
N SER A 457 24.44 -1.05 -4.38
CA SER A 457 24.01 -1.68 -3.13
C SER A 457 22.59 -2.26 -3.19
N ASN A 458 21.66 -1.61 -3.90
CA ASN A 458 20.24 -1.90 -3.72
C ASN A 458 19.51 -2.35 -4.99
N LYS A 459 20.05 -2.09 -6.20
CA LYS A 459 19.35 -2.37 -7.46
C LYS A 459 20.04 -3.46 -8.26
N GLN A 460 19.59 -4.69 -8.12
CA GLN A 460 20.08 -5.84 -8.90
C GLN A 460 19.93 -5.60 -10.41
N THR A 461 18.87 -4.93 -10.87
CA THR A 461 18.69 -4.56 -12.28
C THR A 461 19.82 -3.67 -12.80
N TYR A 462 20.33 -2.75 -11.98
CA TYR A 462 21.47 -1.91 -12.38
C TYR A 462 22.77 -2.73 -12.49
N LYS A 463 23.00 -3.70 -11.62
CA LYS A 463 24.12 -4.64 -11.77
C LYS A 463 24.06 -5.36 -13.11
N LEU A 464 22.87 -5.86 -13.47
CA LEU A 464 22.66 -6.51 -14.75
C LEU A 464 22.94 -5.56 -15.93
N PHE A 465 22.48 -4.30 -15.87
CA PHE A 465 22.77 -3.29 -16.89
C PHE A 465 24.26 -2.97 -16.98
N ILE A 466 24.97 -2.84 -15.86
CA ILE A 466 26.41 -2.58 -15.85
C ILE A 466 27.15 -3.72 -16.53
N HIS A 467 26.83 -4.97 -16.21
CA HIS A 467 27.42 -6.11 -16.92
C HIS A 467 27.17 -6.04 -18.43
N LYS A 468 25.94 -5.73 -18.84
CA LYS A 468 25.58 -5.65 -20.27
C LYS A 468 26.26 -4.49 -20.99
N LEU A 469 26.38 -3.33 -20.34
CA LEU A 469 26.99 -2.15 -20.93
C LEU A 469 28.50 -2.35 -21.21
N VAL A 470 29.20 -3.15 -20.41
CA VAL A 470 30.65 -3.41 -20.58
C VAL A 470 30.97 -4.80 -21.16
N ASN A 471 29.97 -5.68 -21.23
CA ASN A 471 30.09 -7.03 -21.78
C ASN A 471 28.99 -7.24 -22.84
N PRO A 472 29.35 -7.51 -24.11
CA PRO A 472 28.40 -7.67 -25.22
C PRO A 472 27.55 -8.94 -25.15
N ASN A 473 27.79 -9.85 -24.19
CA ASN A 473 26.98 -11.06 -24.02
C ASN A 473 25.51 -10.73 -23.82
N SER A 474 24.62 -11.66 -24.21
CA SER A 474 23.19 -11.48 -23.97
C SER A 474 22.86 -11.39 -22.47
N PHE A 475 21.78 -10.72 -22.13
CA PHE A 475 21.30 -10.65 -20.74
C PHE A 475 21.06 -12.05 -20.14
N SER A 476 20.62 -13.01 -20.97
CA SER A 476 20.39 -14.39 -20.52
C SER A 476 21.70 -15.11 -20.15
N ALA A 477 22.79 -14.86 -20.86
CA ALA A 477 24.13 -15.38 -20.54
C ALA A 477 24.67 -14.73 -19.25
N ILE A 478 24.60 -13.40 -19.16
CA ILE A 478 25.04 -12.64 -17.98
C ILE A 478 24.29 -13.10 -16.73
N ARG A 479 22.96 -13.31 -16.80
CA ARG A 479 22.18 -13.83 -15.67
C ARG A 479 22.67 -15.18 -15.18
N ARG A 480 22.90 -16.12 -16.10
CA ARG A 480 23.38 -17.49 -15.74
C ARG A 480 24.77 -17.47 -15.11
N GLU A 481 25.66 -16.62 -15.59
CA GLU A 481 27.03 -16.53 -15.13
C GLU A 481 27.19 -15.83 -13.78
N HIS A 482 26.50 -14.70 -13.60
CA HIS A 482 26.75 -13.80 -12.45
C HIS A 482 25.63 -13.80 -11.40
N PHE A 483 24.47 -14.33 -11.72
CA PHE A 483 23.29 -14.32 -10.84
C PHE A 483 22.58 -15.70 -10.85
N PRO A 484 23.22 -16.74 -10.28
CA PRO A 484 22.61 -18.07 -10.21
C PRO A 484 21.30 -17.99 -9.42
N ILE A 485 20.23 -18.50 -10.01
CA ILE A 485 18.91 -18.57 -9.40
C ILE A 485 18.87 -19.86 -8.57
N ASN A 486 18.64 -19.74 -7.27
CA ASN A 486 18.45 -20.91 -6.42
C ASN A 486 17.13 -21.61 -6.81
N ASP A 487 17.20 -22.92 -7.05
CA ASP A 487 16.02 -23.72 -7.28
C ASP A 487 15.13 -23.70 -6.05
N PHE A 488 13.91 -23.22 -6.22
CA PHE A 488 12.89 -23.19 -5.20
C PHE A 488 11.61 -23.75 -5.80
N ASP A 489 11.01 -24.77 -5.18
CA ASP A 489 9.74 -25.32 -5.62
C ASP A 489 8.63 -24.29 -5.47
N PHE A 490 7.89 -24.03 -6.57
CA PHE A 490 6.79 -23.09 -6.58
C PHE A 490 5.62 -23.61 -5.74
N LEU A 491 5.33 -22.93 -4.66
CA LEU A 491 4.14 -23.17 -3.83
C LEU A 491 2.93 -22.48 -4.46
N SER A 492 1.97 -23.26 -4.93
CA SER A 492 0.82 -22.80 -5.72
C SER A 492 -0.46 -22.54 -4.90
N LYS A 493 -0.53 -23.00 -3.65
CA LYS A 493 -1.74 -22.93 -2.83
C LYS A 493 -1.50 -22.22 -1.50
N LYS A 494 -2.54 -21.54 -1.01
CA LYS A 494 -2.51 -20.82 0.27
C LYS A 494 -2.05 -21.68 1.45
N ASP A 495 -2.52 -22.92 1.52
CA ASP A 495 -2.19 -23.83 2.62
C ASP A 495 -0.72 -24.29 2.56
N GLU A 496 -0.20 -24.55 1.35
CA GLU A 496 1.20 -24.85 1.11
C GLU A 496 2.09 -23.65 1.48
N PHE A 497 1.66 -22.44 1.09
CA PHE A 497 2.37 -21.21 1.44
C PHE A 497 2.38 -20.94 2.95
N LEU A 498 1.27 -21.20 3.67
CA LEU A 498 1.23 -21.10 5.13
C LEU A 498 2.14 -22.09 5.85
N CYS A 499 2.37 -23.26 5.25
CA CYS A 499 3.38 -24.20 5.76
C CYS A 499 4.81 -23.71 5.51
N PHE A 500 5.04 -23.04 4.37
CA PHE A 500 6.32 -22.44 4.03
C PHE A 500 6.68 -21.24 4.93
N LEU A 501 5.71 -20.40 5.32
CA LEU A 501 5.87 -19.31 6.31
C LEU A 501 6.13 -19.86 7.72
#